data_7e5c21a97f7cd86b02b844186ab72e2e
#
_entry.id   7e5c21a97f7cd86b02b844186ab72e2e
#
_cell.length_a   1.000
_cell.length_b   1.000
_cell.length_c   1.000
_cell.angle_alpha   90.00
_cell.angle_beta   90.00
_cell.angle_gamma   90.00
#
_symmetry.space_group_name_H-M   'P 1'
#
loop_
_entity.id
_entity.type
_entity.pdbx_description
1 polymer ?
#
loop_
_entity_poly.entity_id
_entity_poly.type
_entity_poly.pdbx_seq_one_letter_code
_entity_poly.pdbx_strand_id
1 'polypeptide(L)'
;MATERFPSFGLATPPAPRAIGADEAISLLKGGQAKPASLLAYGNGRSYGDSCQNAAGAVVDMRSLNRIRAFNAETGVLEADAGVLLSDIIAHAAPHGFFPAVVPGTQFVTLGGAIANDVHGKNHHRRGTFGCHVESFTLLRSDGKTHRCSASDNARLFAATIGGMGLTGLILSASIRLMRVHSLDIVEKATPFRDLYEFFGLAEAADQANEYAVAWIDQLADGRNXXXXXXXXXXXXXXXXXXXXXXXXXXXXXXXXXXXXXXXXXXXXXXXXXXXRNSGRGLLFTGNHAEHGSHAASRVGGNFSVPVQPPFNVLNWPFLTAFNAAYRWRKSRATVPRQAGYQGFFFPLDGVRDWNRLYGPKGLFQHQ
;
A
#
# COMPACT_ATOMS: atom_id res chain seq x y z
N MET A 1 22.83 -12.75 -23.65
CA MET A 1 21.59 -12.09 -23.18
C MET A 1 21.62 -12.04 -21.66
N ALA A 2 21.49 -10.86 -21.07
CA ALA A 2 21.38 -10.75 -19.61
C ALA A 2 20.07 -11.43 -19.20
N THR A 3 20.15 -12.41 -18.31
CA THR A 3 18.96 -13.07 -17.76
C THR A 3 18.10 -12.01 -17.05
N GLU A 4 16.85 -11.91 -17.45
CA GLU A 4 15.93 -10.98 -16.79
C GLU A 4 15.85 -11.36 -15.30
N ARG A 5 16.07 -10.37 -14.46
CA ARG A 5 16.01 -10.56 -13.00
C ARG A 5 14.63 -10.18 -12.50
N PHE A 6 14.16 -10.91 -11.50
CA PHE A 6 12.85 -10.70 -10.89
C PHE A 6 13.04 -10.24 -9.43
N PRO A 7 13.57 -9.03 -9.20
CA PRO A 7 13.82 -8.55 -7.84
C PRO A 7 12.54 -8.06 -7.16
N SER A 8 12.54 -8.03 -5.84
CA SER A 8 11.59 -7.21 -5.10
C SER A 8 12.01 -5.73 -5.17
N PHE A 9 11.07 -4.82 -5.00
CA PHE A 9 11.37 -3.38 -5.07
C PHE A 9 12.34 -2.94 -3.98
N GLY A 10 12.25 -3.57 -2.81
CA GLY A 10 13.10 -3.22 -1.68
C GLY A 10 14.56 -3.60 -1.83
N LEU A 11 14.88 -4.51 -2.75
CA LEU A 11 16.25 -5.00 -2.99
C LEU A 11 16.91 -5.60 -1.74
N ALA A 12 16.13 -5.95 -0.72
CA ALA A 12 16.64 -6.51 0.53
C ALA A 12 16.88 -8.03 0.46
N THR A 13 16.32 -8.66 -0.57
CA THR A 13 16.42 -10.12 -0.78
C THR A 13 16.94 -10.39 -2.19
N PRO A 14 17.68 -11.49 -2.38
CA PRO A 14 18.11 -11.86 -3.74
C PRO A 14 16.92 -12.09 -4.66
N PRO A 15 17.07 -11.77 -5.94
CA PRO A 15 16.00 -12.07 -6.90
C PRO A 15 15.73 -13.57 -7.01
N ALA A 16 14.52 -13.93 -7.42
CA ALA A 16 14.13 -15.33 -7.58
C ALA A 16 15.13 -16.06 -8.50
N PRO A 17 15.59 -17.26 -8.11
CA PRO A 17 16.59 -18.00 -8.90
C PRO A 17 16.01 -18.57 -10.20
N ARG A 18 14.70 -18.80 -10.25
CA ARG A 18 14.01 -19.37 -11.42
C ARG A 18 12.76 -18.57 -11.72
N ALA A 19 12.50 -18.38 -13.01
CA ALA A 19 11.25 -17.76 -13.47
C ALA A 19 10.74 -18.51 -14.70
N ILE A 20 9.41 -18.60 -14.82
CA ILE A 20 8.74 -19.14 -16.01
C ILE A 20 7.63 -18.16 -16.42
N GLY A 21 7.27 -18.20 -17.69
CA GLY A 21 6.18 -17.35 -18.19
C GLY A 21 4.80 -17.86 -17.75
N ALA A 22 3.81 -16.97 -17.79
CA ALA A 22 2.44 -17.32 -17.40
C ALA A 22 1.88 -18.48 -18.25
N ASP A 23 2.06 -18.42 -19.57
CA ASP A 23 1.54 -19.48 -20.47
C ASP A 23 2.18 -20.83 -20.17
N GLU A 24 3.49 -20.84 -19.91
CA GLU A 24 4.21 -22.06 -19.51
C GLU A 24 3.65 -22.60 -18.19
N ALA A 25 3.48 -21.76 -17.20
CA ALA A 25 2.94 -22.17 -15.89
C ALA A 25 1.52 -22.73 -16.03
N ILE A 26 0.67 -22.06 -16.83
CA ILE A 26 -0.70 -22.51 -17.07
C ILE A 26 -0.69 -23.91 -17.74
N SER A 27 0.16 -24.10 -18.74
CA SER A 27 0.29 -25.39 -19.44
C SER A 27 0.79 -26.50 -18.52
N LEU A 28 1.80 -26.23 -17.70
CA LEU A 28 2.35 -27.17 -16.72
C LEU A 28 1.29 -27.60 -15.70
N LEU A 29 0.55 -26.62 -15.17
CA LEU A 29 -0.46 -26.91 -14.14
C LEU A 29 -1.63 -27.74 -14.73
N LYS A 30 -2.13 -27.35 -15.90
CA LYS A 30 -3.27 -28.01 -16.54
C LYS A 30 -2.88 -29.38 -17.14
N GLY A 31 -1.67 -29.48 -17.63
CA GLY A 31 -1.18 -30.70 -18.29
C GLY A 31 -0.72 -31.80 -17.35
N GLY A 32 -0.65 -31.55 -16.05
CA GLY A 32 -0.20 -32.52 -15.06
C GLY A 32 1.27 -32.92 -15.21
N GLN A 33 2.05 -32.10 -15.89
CA GLN A 33 3.48 -32.38 -16.15
C GLN A 33 4.32 -32.10 -14.87
N ALA A 34 5.56 -32.59 -14.90
CA ALA A 34 6.51 -32.32 -13.83
C ALA A 34 6.70 -30.81 -13.65
N LYS A 35 6.50 -30.31 -12.46
CA LYS A 35 6.54 -28.87 -12.15
C LYS A 35 7.54 -28.58 -11.03
N PRO A 36 8.01 -27.36 -10.92
CA PRO A 36 8.81 -26.95 -9.77
C PRO A 36 8.11 -27.27 -8.44
N ALA A 37 8.86 -27.42 -7.39
CA ALA A 37 8.36 -27.73 -6.05
C ALA A 37 7.24 -26.76 -5.62
N SER A 38 7.36 -25.47 -6.01
CA SER A 38 6.34 -24.47 -5.80
C SER A 38 6.38 -23.41 -6.88
N LEU A 39 5.22 -22.77 -7.13
CA LEU A 39 5.09 -21.64 -8.06
C LEU A 39 4.47 -20.47 -7.31
N LEU A 40 5.02 -19.26 -7.51
CA LEU A 40 4.48 -18.04 -6.91
C LEU A 40 4.31 -16.99 -8.01
N ALA A 41 3.14 -16.37 -8.08
CA ALA A 41 2.88 -15.32 -9.06
C ALA A 41 3.80 -14.11 -8.81
N TYR A 42 4.38 -13.57 -9.87
CA TYR A 42 5.18 -12.35 -9.87
C TYR A 42 4.53 -11.33 -10.80
N GLY A 43 4.14 -10.19 -10.22
CA GLY A 43 3.60 -9.07 -11.00
C GLY A 43 4.71 -8.14 -11.46
N ASN A 44 4.73 -6.91 -10.96
CA ASN A 44 5.72 -5.92 -11.38
C ASN A 44 6.79 -5.64 -10.31
N GLY A 45 6.97 -6.54 -9.34
CA GLY A 45 8.04 -6.49 -8.35
C GLY A 45 8.00 -5.26 -7.44
N ARG A 46 6.80 -4.76 -7.12
CA ARG A 46 6.66 -3.55 -6.31
C ARG A 46 6.60 -3.81 -4.80
N SER A 47 6.64 -5.05 -4.39
CA SER A 47 6.71 -5.44 -2.97
C SER A 47 8.09 -5.11 -2.38
N TYR A 48 8.12 -4.67 -1.13
CA TYR A 48 9.37 -4.25 -0.49
C TYR A 48 10.17 -5.43 0.09
N GLY A 49 9.49 -6.39 0.69
CA GLY A 49 10.13 -7.56 1.26
C GLY A 49 10.30 -8.70 0.27
N ASP A 50 10.18 -9.91 0.77
CA ASP A 50 10.34 -11.14 0.00
C ASP A 50 9.02 -11.75 -0.49
N SER A 51 7.89 -11.07 -0.31
CA SER A 51 6.56 -11.60 -0.64
C SER A 51 6.38 -11.94 -2.13
N CYS A 52 7.19 -11.38 -3.01
CA CYS A 52 7.18 -11.71 -4.44
C CYS A 52 8.36 -12.63 -4.84
N GLN A 53 9.04 -13.25 -3.88
CA GLN A 53 10.20 -14.11 -4.12
C GLN A 53 9.87 -15.57 -3.79
N ASN A 54 10.51 -16.50 -4.49
CA ASN A 54 10.32 -17.94 -4.27
C ASN A 54 11.65 -18.65 -4.42
N ALA A 55 12.42 -18.67 -3.32
CA ALA A 55 13.77 -19.25 -3.32
C ALA A 55 13.77 -20.76 -3.55
N ALA A 56 12.70 -21.46 -3.15
CA ALA A 56 12.62 -22.93 -3.21
C ALA A 56 11.98 -23.45 -4.52
N GLY A 57 11.40 -22.56 -5.33
CA GLY A 57 10.67 -22.94 -6.53
C GLY A 57 10.92 -22.00 -7.68
N ALA A 58 9.85 -21.55 -8.31
CA ALA A 58 9.93 -20.58 -9.41
C ALA A 58 8.89 -19.48 -9.23
N VAL A 59 9.22 -18.28 -9.68
CA VAL A 59 8.22 -17.23 -9.86
C VAL A 59 7.60 -17.38 -11.25
N VAL A 60 6.32 -17.03 -11.35
CA VAL A 60 5.56 -17.02 -12.60
C VAL A 60 5.39 -15.58 -13.04
N ASP A 61 6.04 -15.18 -14.13
CA ASP A 61 5.91 -13.83 -14.65
C ASP A 61 4.51 -13.64 -15.26
N MET A 62 3.66 -12.91 -14.54
CA MET A 62 2.27 -12.68 -14.94
C MET A 62 2.10 -11.50 -15.89
N ARG A 63 3.18 -10.76 -16.21
CA ARG A 63 3.08 -9.48 -16.95
C ARG A 63 2.66 -9.69 -18.42
N SER A 64 2.81 -10.89 -18.96
CA SER A 64 2.31 -11.21 -20.32
C SER A 64 0.79 -11.29 -20.38
N LEU A 65 0.10 -11.53 -19.26
CA LEU A 65 -1.36 -11.48 -19.17
C LEU A 65 -1.77 -10.02 -18.96
N ASN A 66 -1.82 -9.24 -20.04
CA ASN A 66 -1.90 -7.76 -19.94
C ASN A 66 -3.02 -7.14 -20.78
N ARG A 67 -4.09 -7.89 -21.07
CA ARG A 67 -5.22 -7.36 -21.84
C ARG A 67 -6.34 -6.85 -20.95
N ILE A 68 -6.85 -5.67 -21.25
CA ILE A 68 -8.15 -5.22 -20.74
C ILE A 68 -9.19 -5.93 -21.62
N ARG A 69 -10.03 -6.75 -21.00
CA ARG A 69 -10.97 -7.65 -21.68
C ARG A 69 -12.29 -6.97 -21.99
N ALA A 70 -12.78 -6.20 -21.02
CA ALA A 70 -14.07 -5.51 -21.14
C ALA A 70 -14.12 -4.32 -20.20
N PHE A 71 -14.88 -3.30 -20.59
CA PHE A 71 -15.17 -2.16 -19.72
C PHE A 71 -16.56 -1.66 -20.01
N ASN A 72 -17.37 -1.55 -18.95
CA ASN A 72 -18.71 -1.01 -19.03
C ASN A 72 -18.69 0.42 -18.51
N ALA A 73 -18.82 1.40 -19.41
CA ALA A 73 -18.73 2.83 -19.08
C ALA A 73 -19.99 3.37 -18.38
N GLU A 74 -21.04 2.55 -18.23
CA GLU A 74 -22.22 2.94 -17.45
C GLU A 74 -22.06 2.55 -15.98
N THR A 75 -21.57 1.33 -15.75
CA THR A 75 -21.47 0.75 -14.39
C THR A 75 -20.10 0.93 -13.75
N GLY A 76 -19.08 1.21 -14.57
CA GLY A 76 -17.69 1.29 -14.11
C GLY A 76 -17.03 -0.08 -13.87
N VAL A 77 -17.65 -1.16 -14.32
CA VAL A 77 -17.08 -2.50 -14.16
C VAL A 77 -16.05 -2.75 -15.27
N LEU A 78 -14.83 -3.12 -14.87
CA LEU A 78 -13.73 -3.39 -15.80
C LEU A 78 -13.23 -4.82 -15.57
N GLU A 79 -13.09 -5.58 -16.64
CA GLU A 79 -12.49 -6.93 -16.60
C GLU A 79 -11.14 -6.89 -17.31
N ALA A 80 -10.10 -7.41 -16.65
CA ALA A 80 -8.75 -7.42 -17.20
C ALA A 80 -7.95 -8.63 -16.73
N ASP A 81 -6.91 -8.94 -17.49
CA ASP A 81 -5.90 -9.93 -17.13
C ASP A 81 -5.13 -9.46 -15.89
N ALA A 82 -4.63 -10.41 -15.11
CA ALA A 82 -4.01 -10.12 -13.81
C ALA A 82 -2.70 -9.32 -13.91
N GLY A 83 -2.02 -9.36 -15.04
CA GLY A 83 -0.77 -8.63 -15.28
C GLY A 83 -0.96 -7.20 -15.76
N VAL A 84 -2.20 -6.76 -16.02
CA VAL A 84 -2.50 -5.36 -16.41
C VAL A 84 -2.08 -4.43 -15.27
N LEU A 85 -1.36 -3.35 -15.58
CA LEU A 85 -0.96 -2.36 -14.59
C LEU A 85 -2.11 -1.42 -14.25
N LEU A 86 -2.15 -0.91 -13.02
CA LEU A 86 -3.14 0.11 -12.65
C LEU A 86 -2.99 1.37 -13.54
N SER A 87 -1.78 1.70 -13.98
CA SER A 87 -1.56 2.80 -14.94
C SER A 87 -2.34 2.60 -16.24
N ASP A 88 -2.42 1.35 -16.73
CA ASP A 88 -3.16 1.02 -17.95
C ASP A 88 -4.67 1.09 -17.71
N ILE A 89 -5.12 0.63 -16.54
CA ILE A 89 -6.53 0.73 -16.15
C ILE A 89 -6.95 2.21 -16.05
N ILE A 90 -6.11 3.04 -15.42
CA ILE A 90 -6.37 4.48 -15.29
C ILE A 90 -6.47 5.10 -16.69
N ALA A 91 -5.48 4.82 -17.57
CA ALA A 91 -5.45 5.38 -18.92
C ALA A 91 -6.67 4.96 -19.76
N HIS A 92 -7.14 3.72 -19.55
CA HIS A 92 -8.31 3.20 -20.27
C HIS A 92 -9.62 3.83 -19.77
N ALA A 93 -9.76 3.96 -18.45
CA ALA A 93 -11.04 4.34 -17.84
C ALA A 93 -11.25 5.86 -17.68
N ALA A 94 -10.15 6.62 -17.57
CA ALA A 94 -10.23 8.07 -17.32
C ALA A 94 -11.01 8.84 -18.40
N PRO A 95 -10.84 8.54 -19.71
CA PRO A 95 -11.65 9.25 -20.72
C PRO A 95 -13.16 9.05 -20.57
N HIS A 96 -13.58 8.03 -19.83
CA HIS A 96 -14.98 7.71 -19.56
C HIS A 96 -15.43 8.20 -18.19
N GLY A 97 -14.60 8.97 -17.48
CA GLY A 97 -14.94 9.53 -16.17
C GLY A 97 -14.82 8.52 -15.03
N PHE A 98 -13.88 7.56 -15.11
CA PHE A 98 -13.69 6.56 -14.06
C PHE A 98 -12.24 6.48 -13.61
N PHE A 99 -12.06 6.09 -12.35
CA PHE A 99 -10.76 5.92 -11.70
C PHE A 99 -10.84 4.70 -10.77
N PRO A 100 -9.76 3.94 -10.56
CA PRO A 100 -9.81 2.86 -9.57
C PRO A 100 -10.21 3.40 -8.19
N ALA A 101 -11.14 2.73 -7.54
CA ALA A 101 -11.68 3.20 -6.26
C ALA A 101 -10.60 3.30 -5.18
N VAL A 102 -9.59 2.42 -5.25
CA VAL A 102 -8.43 2.41 -4.34
C VAL A 102 -7.15 2.28 -5.18
N VAL A 103 -6.15 3.12 -4.87
CA VAL A 103 -4.82 3.03 -5.51
C VAL A 103 -3.73 3.11 -4.45
N PRO A 104 -2.69 2.25 -4.53
CA PRO A 104 -1.54 2.34 -3.61
C PRO A 104 -0.61 3.49 -4.00
N GLY A 105 0.57 3.57 -3.40
CA GLY A 105 1.52 4.67 -3.63
C GLY A 105 2.23 4.67 -4.98
N THR A 106 1.96 3.70 -5.85
CA THR A 106 2.49 3.63 -7.22
C THR A 106 1.43 3.05 -8.15
N GLN A 107 1.35 3.58 -9.37
CA GLN A 107 0.43 3.07 -10.39
C GLN A 107 0.99 1.84 -11.13
N PHE A 108 2.23 1.47 -10.85
CA PHE A 108 2.92 0.39 -11.57
C PHE A 108 2.78 -0.98 -10.90
N VAL A 109 1.74 -1.18 -10.08
CA VAL A 109 1.38 -2.51 -9.59
C VAL A 109 0.43 -3.18 -10.58
N THR A 110 0.51 -4.51 -10.67
CA THR A 110 -0.42 -5.28 -11.52
C THR A 110 -1.76 -5.47 -10.80
N LEU A 111 -2.82 -5.68 -11.58
CA LEU A 111 -4.16 -5.97 -11.03
C LEU A 111 -4.12 -7.17 -10.08
N GLY A 112 -3.49 -8.27 -10.51
CA GLY A 112 -3.36 -9.47 -9.66
C GLY A 112 -2.57 -9.20 -8.39
N GLY A 113 -1.51 -8.38 -8.50
CA GLY A 113 -0.71 -7.98 -7.33
C GLY A 113 -1.47 -7.09 -6.37
N ALA A 114 -2.29 -6.17 -6.89
CA ALA A 114 -3.15 -5.31 -6.06
C ALA A 114 -4.16 -6.13 -5.26
N ILE A 115 -4.75 -7.16 -5.89
CA ILE A 115 -5.69 -8.09 -5.23
C ILE A 115 -4.96 -8.95 -4.20
N ALA A 116 -3.83 -9.56 -4.60
CA ALA A 116 -3.11 -10.52 -3.75
C ALA A 116 -2.53 -9.85 -2.50
N ASN A 117 -2.23 -8.56 -2.55
CA ASN A 117 -1.74 -7.81 -1.40
C ASN A 117 -2.84 -6.98 -0.72
N ASP A 118 -4.05 -7.04 -1.24
CA ASP A 118 -5.20 -6.25 -0.77
C ASP A 118 -4.78 -4.80 -0.50
N VAL A 119 -4.18 -4.17 -1.51
CA VAL A 119 -3.56 -2.86 -1.34
C VAL A 119 -4.58 -1.82 -0.85
N HIS A 120 -4.11 -0.88 -0.05
CA HIS A 120 -4.92 0.23 0.43
C HIS A 120 -4.42 1.56 -0.16
N GLY A 121 -5.24 2.59 -0.04
CA GLY A 121 -4.96 3.92 -0.58
C GLY A 121 -5.23 5.01 0.45
N LYS A 122 -5.20 6.26 -0.03
CA LYS A 122 -5.39 7.45 0.80
C LYS A 122 -6.85 7.66 1.22
N ASN A 123 -7.76 6.80 0.73
CA ASN A 123 -9.18 6.84 1.04
C ASN A 123 -9.65 5.58 1.80
N HIS A 124 -8.73 4.93 2.51
CA HIS A 124 -9.05 3.72 3.26
C HIS A 124 -10.23 3.92 4.23
N HIS A 125 -10.30 5.08 4.86
CA HIS A 125 -11.38 5.44 5.79
C HIS A 125 -12.77 5.46 5.13
N ARG A 126 -12.85 5.66 3.80
CA ARG A 126 -14.12 5.69 3.04
C ARG A 126 -14.35 4.45 2.21
N ARG A 127 -13.30 3.95 1.55
CA ARG A 127 -13.43 2.92 0.51
C ARG A 127 -12.89 1.55 0.94
N GLY A 128 -12.23 1.47 2.10
CA GLY A 128 -11.60 0.23 2.52
C GLY A 128 -10.36 -0.07 1.67
N THR A 129 -10.16 -1.35 1.40
CA THR A 129 -9.03 -1.85 0.63
C THR A 129 -9.44 -2.13 -0.82
N PHE A 130 -8.47 -2.51 -1.65
CA PHE A 130 -8.70 -2.85 -3.06
C PHE A 130 -9.70 -4.00 -3.19
N GLY A 131 -9.61 -4.99 -2.29
CA GLY A 131 -10.50 -6.15 -2.28
C GLY A 131 -11.98 -5.79 -2.15
N CYS A 132 -12.31 -4.67 -1.50
CA CYS A 132 -13.70 -4.21 -1.38
C CYS A 132 -14.33 -3.87 -2.75
N HIS A 133 -13.52 -3.70 -3.79
CA HIS A 133 -13.96 -3.32 -5.13
C HIS A 133 -13.75 -4.43 -6.16
N VAL A 134 -13.37 -5.63 -5.72
CA VAL A 134 -13.22 -6.79 -6.59
C VAL A 134 -14.57 -7.52 -6.69
N GLU A 135 -15.09 -7.62 -7.91
CA GLU A 135 -16.35 -8.33 -8.18
C GLU A 135 -16.13 -9.84 -8.25
N SER A 136 -15.07 -10.23 -8.96
CA SER A 136 -14.72 -11.65 -9.15
C SER A 136 -13.32 -11.77 -9.73
N PHE A 137 -12.77 -12.97 -9.66
CA PHE A 137 -11.55 -13.31 -10.40
C PHE A 137 -11.54 -14.78 -10.79
N THR A 138 -10.69 -15.10 -11.76
CA THR A 138 -10.41 -16.46 -12.20
C THR A 138 -9.08 -16.91 -11.60
N LEU A 139 -9.09 -17.97 -10.81
CA LEU A 139 -7.93 -18.50 -10.07
C LEU A 139 -7.57 -19.90 -10.58
N LEU A 140 -6.32 -20.08 -11.00
CA LEU A 140 -5.77 -21.39 -11.37
C LEU A 140 -4.98 -21.94 -10.18
N ARG A 141 -5.35 -23.14 -9.73
CA ARG A 141 -4.73 -23.76 -8.56
C ARG A 141 -3.72 -24.86 -8.95
N SER A 142 -2.98 -25.34 -7.94
CA SER A 142 -1.91 -26.32 -8.13
C SER A 142 -2.40 -27.69 -8.64
N ASP A 143 -3.70 -27.96 -8.49
CA ASP A 143 -4.33 -29.18 -9.05
C ASP A 143 -4.71 -29.05 -10.52
N GLY A 144 -4.38 -27.92 -11.16
CA GLY A 144 -4.70 -27.62 -12.56
C GLY A 144 -6.12 -27.14 -12.80
N LYS A 145 -6.94 -27.04 -11.75
CA LYS A 145 -8.33 -26.59 -11.89
C LYS A 145 -8.41 -25.07 -11.85
N THR A 146 -9.30 -24.56 -12.67
CA THR A 146 -9.60 -23.12 -12.73
C THR A 146 -10.92 -22.88 -11.99
N HIS A 147 -10.90 -21.93 -11.07
CA HIS A 147 -12.06 -21.55 -10.25
C HIS A 147 -12.45 -20.10 -10.54
N ARG A 148 -13.73 -19.87 -10.82
CA ARG A 148 -14.29 -18.53 -10.75
C ARG A 148 -14.59 -18.25 -9.27
N CYS A 149 -14.14 -17.13 -8.76
CA CYS A 149 -14.27 -16.75 -7.35
C CYS A 149 -14.94 -15.39 -7.24
N SER A 150 -15.92 -15.28 -6.37
CA SER A 150 -16.66 -14.06 -6.06
C SER A 150 -17.24 -14.17 -4.64
N ALA A 151 -17.92 -13.14 -4.17
CA ALA A 151 -18.61 -13.18 -2.88
C ALA A 151 -19.67 -14.28 -2.81
N SER A 152 -20.24 -14.71 -3.97
CA SER A 152 -21.30 -15.73 -4.05
C SER A 152 -20.83 -17.07 -4.65
N ASP A 153 -19.65 -17.11 -5.24
CA ASP A 153 -19.12 -18.32 -5.90
C ASP A 153 -17.72 -18.59 -5.39
N ASN A 154 -17.47 -19.76 -4.81
CA ASN A 154 -16.20 -20.10 -4.16
C ASN A 154 -15.80 -19.01 -3.13
N ALA A 155 -16.76 -18.54 -2.33
CA ALA A 155 -16.62 -17.38 -1.44
C ALA A 155 -15.45 -17.51 -0.46
N ARG A 156 -15.21 -18.70 0.09
CA ARG A 156 -14.07 -18.93 1.00
C ARG A 156 -12.73 -18.75 0.28
N LEU A 157 -12.65 -19.24 -0.95
CA LEU A 157 -11.44 -19.10 -1.76
C LEU A 157 -11.25 -17.64 -2.21
N PHE A 158 -12.38 -16.96 -2.52
CA PHE A 158 -12.39 -15.53 -2.84
C PHE A 158 -11.77 -14.73 -1.68
N ALA A 159 -12.29 -14.93 -0.47
CA ALA A 159 -11.80 -14.22 0.72
C ALA A 159 -10.33 -14.55 1.04
N ALA A 160 -9.92 -15.82 0.86
CA ALA A 160 -8.55 -16.24 1.16
C ALA A 160 -7.53 -15.76 0.13
N THR A 161 -7.96 -15.39 -1.07
CA THR A 161 -7.06 -14.94 -2.15
C THR A 161 -6.80 -13.44 -2.06
N ILE A 162 -7.80 -12.66 -1.66
CA ILE A 162 -7.64 -11.23 -1.40
C ILE A 162 -6.72 -11.07 -0.17
N GLY A 163 -5.57 -10.42 -0.35
CA GLY A 163 -4.56 -10.34 0.69
C GLY A 163 -3.80 -11.64 0.95
N GLY A 164 -4.00 -12.67 0.11
CA GLY A 164 -3.38 -13.99 0.28
C GLY A 164 -1.96 -14.12 -0.27
N MET A 165 -1.34 -13.02 -0.68
CA MET A 165 0.06 -12.95 -1.13
C MET A 165 0.39 -13.91 -2.28
N GLY A 166 -0.61 -14.30 -3.09
CA GLY A 166 -0.43 -15.24 -4.19
C GLY A 166 -0.32 -16.71 -3.77
N LEU A 167 -0.54 -17.02 -2.48
CA LEU A 167 -0.33 -18.38 -1.95
C LEU A 167 -1.48 -19.33 -2.27
N THR A 168 -2.63 -18.81 -2.73
CA THR A 168 -3.81 -19.64 -3.06
C THR A 168 -3.80 -20.17 -4.49
N GLY A 169 -3.00 -19.55 -5.37
CA GLY A 169 -2.93 -19.90 -6.80
C GLY A 169 -2.59 -18.69 -7.66
N LEU A 170 -2.69 -18.87 -8.98
CA LEU A 170 -2.42 -17.83 -9.95
C LEU A 170 -3.74 -17.14 -10.35
N ILE A 171 -3.88 -15.86 -10.04
CA ILE A 171 -5.01 -15.05 -10.54
C ILE A 171 -4.75 -14.81 -12.03
N LEU A 172 -5.65 -15.28 -12.90
CA LEU A 172 -5.49 -15.13 -14.36
C LEU A 172 -6.13 -13.84 -14.87
N SER A 173 -7.31 -13.52 -14.34
CA SER A 173 -8.06 -12.31 -14.69
C SER A 173 -8.96 -11.92 -13.54
N ALA A 174 -9.40 -10.66 -13.51
CA ALA A 174 -10.32 -10.18 -12.49
C ALA A 174 -11.27 -9.12 -13.05
N SER A 175 -12.43 -9.03 -12.42
CA SER A 175 -13.42 -7.97 -12.65
C SER A 175 -13.45 -7.07 -11.43
N ILE A 176 -13.28 -5.77 -11.64
CA ILE A 176 -13.25 -4.77 -10.57
C ILE A 176 -14.23 -3.64 -10.88
N ARG A 177 -14.73 -3.01 -9.82
CA ARG A 177 -15.61 -1.84 -9.93
C ARG A 177 -14.80 -0.56 -9.71
N LEU A 178 -14.76 0.28 -10.73
CA LEU A 178 -14.12 1.59 -10.69
C LEU A 178 -15.12 2.61 -10.13
N MET A 179 -14.63 3.72 -9.59
CA MET A 179 -15.49 4.80 -9.13
C MET A 179 -15.58 5.91 -10.19
N ARG A 180 -16.74 6.55 -10.25
CA ARG A 180 -16.97 7.68 -11.16
C ARG A 180 -16.26 8.92 -10.61
N VAL A 181 -15.58 9.64 -11.48
CA VAL A 181 -14.88 10.89 -11.13
C VAL A 181 -15.16 11.94 -12.20
N HIS A 182 -15.22 13.21 -11.78
CA HIS A 182 -15.45 14.34 -12.72
C HIS A 182 -14.18 14.67 -13.51
N SER A 183 -13.01 14.47 -12.89
CA SER A 183 -11.71 14.63 -13.56
C SER A 183 -10.66 13.83 -12.81
N LEU A 184 -9.48 13.68 -13.41
CA LEU A 184 -8.32 13.09 -12.72
C LEU A 184 -7.66 14.07 -11.76
N ASP A 185 -7.81 15.37 -11.99
CA ASP A 185 -7.17 16.39 -11.15
C ASP A 185 -7.74 16.33 -9.73
N ILE A 186 -6.92 16.70 -8.77
CA ILE A 186 -7.24 16.68 -7.35
C ILE A 186 -7.18 18.10 -6.80
N VAL A 187 -8.22 18.52 -6.11
CA VAL A 187 -8.15 19.72 -5.26
C VAL A 187 -7.54 19.26 -3.95
N GLU A 188 -6.26 19.58 -3.77
CA GLU A 188 -5.48 19.15 -2.60
C GLU A 188 -5.23 20.30 -1.63
N LYS A 189 -5.08 19.96 -0.34
CA LYS A 189 -4.71 20.90 0.71
C LYS A 189 -3.72 20.20 1.65
N ALA A 190 -2.72 20.95 2.13
CA ALA A 190 -1.78 20.46 3.14
C ALA A 190 -1.98 21.26 4.43
N THR A 191 -2.29 20.58 5.52
CA THR A 191 -2.51 21.19 6.84
C THR A 191 -1.39 20.74 7.76
N PRO A 192 -0.51 21.64 8.22
CA PRO A 192 0.53 21.27 9.17
C PRO A 192 -0.04 21.01 10.55
N PHE A 193 0.54 20.04 11.25
CA PHE A 193 0.24 19.76 12.66
C PHE A 193 1.56 19.68 13.45
N ARG A 194 1.46 19.96 14.73
CA ARG A 194 2.63 20.08 15.62
C ARG A 194 2.93 18.76 16.33
N ASP A 195 1.90 17.95 16.56
CA ASP A 195 2.01 16.70 17.30
C ASP A 195 0.85 15.75 16.91
N LEU A 196 0.93 14.51 17.37
CA LEU A 196 -0.10 13.50 17.08
C LEU A 196 -1.45 13.81 17.72
N TYR A 197 -1.46 14.57 18.80
CA TYR A 197 -2.72 14.95 19.43
C TYR A 197 -3.53 15.88 18.52
N GLU A 198 -2.86 16.89 17.96
CA GLU A 198 -3.48 17.80 16.99
C GLU A 198 -3.87 17.02 15.72
N PHE A 199 -3.02 16.07 15.30
CA PHE A 199 -3.28 15.24 14.11
C PHE A 199 -4.62 14.51 14.23
N PHE A 200 -4.93 13.87 15.36
CA PHE A 200 -6.15 13.07 15.48
C PHE A 200 -7.42 13.93 15.31
N GLY A 201 -7.43 15.14 15.87
CA GLY A 201 -8.56 16.05 15.66
C GLY A 201 -8.72 16.50 14.22
N LEU A 202 -7.58 16.78 13.55
CA LEU A 202 -7.57 17.16 12.13
C LEU A 202 -8.00 15.99 11.23
N ALA A 203 -7.55 14.78 11.58
CA ALA A 203 -7.87 13.58 10.79
C ALA A 203 -9.36 13.26 10.84
N GLU A 204 -9.96 13.32 12.03
CA GLU A 204 -11.40 13.09 12.18
C GLU A 204 -12.23 14.06 11.31
N ALA A 205 -11.89 15.35 11.36
CA ALA A 205 -12.55 16.35 10.53
C ALA A 205 -12.30 16.11 9.03
N ALA A 206 -11.08 15.72 8.68
CA ALA A 206 -10.70 15.45 7.29
C ALA A 206 -11.45 14.25 6.72
N ASP A 207 -11.60 13.19 7.51
CA ASP A 207 -12.28 11.95 7.10
C ASP A 207 -13.74 12.20 6.75
N GLN A 208 -14.39 13.12 7.45
CA GLN A 208 -15.78 13.47 7.15
C GLN A 208 -15.93 14.28 5.86
N ALA A 209 -14.96 15.14 5.56
CA ALA A 209 -15.08 16.15 4.51
C ALA A 209 -14.42 15.76 3.17
N ASN A 210 -13.50 14.77 3.18
CA ASN A 210 -12.69 14.51 2.00
C ASN A 210 -12.73 13.05 1.59
N GLU A 211 -12.61 12.80 0.29
CA GLU A 211 -12.43 11.44 -0.25
C GLU A 211 -11.07 10.86 0.17
N TYR A 212 -10.03 11.70 0.19
CA TYR A 212 -8.64 11.26 0.42
C TYR A 212 -8.03 12.02 1.58
N ALA A 213 -7.36 11.29 2.47
CA ALA A 213 -6.58 11.85 3.57
C ALA A 213 -5.34 10.98 3.80
N VAL A 214 -4.18 11.62 3.97
CA VAL A 214 -2.93 10.91 4.28
C VAL A 214 -2.01 11.83 5.06
N ALA A 215 -1.35 11.30 6.09
CA ALA A 215 -0.41 12.07 6.90
C ALA A 215 1.03 11.70 6.56
N TRP A 216 1.86 12.71 6.44
CA TRP A 216 3.31 12.58 6.49
C TRP A 216 3.77 13.03 7.88
N ILE A 217 4.48 12.17 8.59
CA ILE A 217 4.92 12.41 9.98
C ILE A 217 6.44 12.47 10.01
N ASP A 218 7.00 13.57 10.55
CA ASP A 218 8.44 13.74 10.73
C ASP A 218 8.86 13.09 12.05
N GLN A 219 9.19 11.80 11.98
CA GLN A 219 9.58 11.02 13.14
C GLN A 219 10.98 11.39 13.66
N LEU A 220 11.75 12.15 12.88
CA LEU A 220 13.10 12.58 13.27
C LEU A 220 13.13 13.96 13.94
N ALA A 221 11.99 14.67 13.94
CA ALA A 221 11.93 16.06 14.45
C ALA A 221 12.36 16.18 15.92
N ASP A 222 12.06 15.17 16.72
CA ASP A 222 12.45 15.13 18.13
C ASP A 222 13.22 13.82 18.40
N GLY A 223 14.48 13.82 18.04
CA GLY A 223 15.37 12.65 18.22
C GLY A 223 15.42 12.14 19.68
N ARG A 224 15.07 12.94 20.67
CA ARG A 224 14.96 12.54 22.08
C ARG A 224 13.69 11.73 22.36
N ASN A 225 12.73 11.92 21.56
CA ASN A 225 11.40 11.30 21.77
C ASN A 225 11.22 9.96 21.03
N UNK A 226 12.00 9.72 20.27
CA UNK A 226 11.99 8.45 19.65
C UNK A 226 12.06 7.34 20.63
N UNK A 227 12.70 7.64 21.57
CA UNK A 227 12.88 6.73 22.64
C UNK A 227 11.64 6.75 23.50
N UNK A 228 11.14 7.80 23.45
CA UNK A 228 9.94 7.95 24.14
C UNK A 228 8.77 7.31 23.44
N UNK A 229 8.86 7.34 22.35
CA UNK A 229 7.89 6.70 21.59
C UNK A 229 7.98 5.20 21.70
N UNK A 230 9.08 4.84 21.71
CA UNK A 230 9.36 3.49 21.86
C UNK A 230 9.05 3.07 23.26
N UNK A 231 9.33 3.86 23.98
CA UNK A 231 9.05 3.63 25.34
C UNK A 231 7.58 3.72 25.62
N UNK A 232 7.06 4.51 24.95
CA UNK A 232 5.67 4.62 25.03
C UNK A 232 4.95 3.44 24.45
N UNK A 233 5.50 3.09 23.54
CA UNK A 233 5.01 1.94 22.93
C UNK A 233 5.23 0.73 23.81
N UNK A 234 6.24 0.78 24.24
CA UNK A 234 6.61 -0.26 25.13
C UNK A 234 5.84 -0.14 26.42
N UNK A 235 5.64 0.91 26.69
CA UNK A 235 4.87 1.13 27.84
C UNK A 235 3.41 0.83 27.58
N UNK A 236 3.12 1.12 26.54
CA UNK A 236 1.82 0.78 26.14
C UNK A 236 1.64 -0.70 26.05
N UNK A 237 2.61 -1.20 25.59
CA UNK A 237 2.63 -2.57 25.46
C UNK A 237 2.70 -3.21 26.82
N UNK A 238 3.39 -2.60 27.47
CA UNK A 238 3.52 -3.06 28.81
C UNK A 238 2.27 -2.81 29.60
N UNK A 239 1.79 -1.84 29.25
CA UNK A 239 0.58 -1.54 29.86
C UNK A 239 -0.55 -2.42 29.39
N UNK A 240 -0.38 -2.66 28.32
CA UNK A 240 -1.28 -3.55 27.77
C UNK A 240 -1.10 -4.93 28.34
N UNK A 241 0.02 -5.14 28.43
CA UNK A 241 0.38 -6.38 28.98
C UNK A 241 0.04 -6.41 30.44
N UNK A 242 0.18 -5.41 30.91
CA UNK A 242 -0.16 -5.33 32.27
C UNK A 242 -1.64 -5.32 32.45
N UNK A 243 -2.17 -4.80 31.59
CA UNK A 243 -3.56 -4.85 31.60
C UNK A 243 -4.12 -6.21 31.35
N UNK A 244 -3.45 -6.72 30.62
CA UNK A 244 -3.80 -8.04 30.31
C UNK A 244 -3.52 -8.94 31.47
N UNK A 245 -2.58 -8.62 31.98
CA UNK A 245 -2.17 -9.35 33.14
C UNK A 245 -3.01 -8.98 34.31
N UNK A 246 -3.36 -7.89 34.24
CA UNK A 246 -4.20 -7.44 35.28
C UNK A 246 -5.62 -7.94 35.08
N UNK A 247 -5.82 -8.08 34.07
CA UNK A 247 -7.09 -8.61 33.80
C UNK A 247 -7.21 -10.06 34.21
N UNK A 248 -6.16 -10.56 34.05
CA UNK A 248 -6.08 -11.90 34.44
C UNK A 248 -6.07 -12.06 35.94
N UNK A 249 -5.61 -11.12 36.50
CA UNK A 249 -5.57 -11.10 37.92
C UNK A 249 -6.74 -10.36 38.50
N UNK A 250 -7.29 -9.82 37.69
CA UNK A 250 -8.31 -8.95 38.12
C UNK A 250 -9.58 -9.61 38.68
N UNK A 251 -9.55 -10.60 38.48
CA UNK A 251 -10.69 -11.26 39.02
C UNK A 251 -10.75 -11.25 40.53
N UNK A 252 -9.79 -11.07 41.06
CA UNK A 252 -9.73 -11.01 42.44
C UNK A 252 -9.67 -9.63 43.03
N UNK A 253 -9.31 -8.91 42.46
CA UNK A 253 -9.13 -7.57 42.99
C UNK A 253 -9.91 -6.55 42.18
N UNK A 254 -10.88 -6.87 41.97
CA UNK A 254 -11.66 -6.06 41.18
C UNK A 254 -11.77 -4.63 41.59
N UNK A 255 -11.78 -4.40 42.76
CA UNK A 255 -11.92 -3.06 43.22
C UNK A 255 -10.63 -2.27 43.11
N UNK A 256 -9.75 -2.84 43.38
CA UNK A 256 -8.45 -2.26 43.35
C UNK A 256 -7.91 -2.24 41.92
N UNK A 257 -8.38 -3.04 41.37
CA UNK A 257 -7.95 -3.10 40.02
C UNK A 257 -8.63 -2.03 39.17
N UNK A 258 -9.66 -1.81 39.52
CA UNK A 258 -10.35 -0.79 38.85
C UNK A 258 -9.69 0.54 39.05
N UNK A 259 -9.34 0.71 40.07
CA UNK A 259 -8.68 1.91 40.38
C UNK A 259 -7.33 1.95 39.74
N UNK A 260 -6.88 0.95 39.79
CA UNK A 260 -5.57 0.82 39.19
C UNK A 260 -5.66 0.79 37.70
N UNK A 261 -6.63 0.30 37.35
CA UNK A 261 -6.81 0.29 35.95
C UNK A 261 -7.21 1.67 35.45
N UNK A 262 -7.85 2.21 36.18
CA UNK A 262 -8.20 3.53 35.86
C UNK A 262 -7.01 4.45 35.91
N UNK A 263 -6.34 4.20 36.81
CA UNK A 263 -5.17 4.96 36.91
C UNK A 263 -4.19 4.57 35.84
N UNK A 264 -4.23 3.43 35.59
CA UNK A 264 -3.36 2.98 34.55
C UNK A 264 -3.86 3.43 33.20
N UNK A 265 -5.03 3.45 33.17
CA UNK A 265 -5.58 3.93 32.00
C UNK A 265 -5.40 5.41 31.87
N UNK A 266 -5.52 5.93 32.84
CA UNK A 266 -5.29 7.31 32.89
C UNK A 266 -3.85 7.65 32.65
N UNK A 267 -3.21 6.90 33.20
CA UNK A 267 -1.81 7.06 33.01
C UNK A 267 -1.39 6.65 31.62
N UNK A 268 -2.01 5.75 31.19
CA UNK A 268 -1.75 5.38 29.86
C UNK A 268 -2.30 6.42 28.89
N UNK A 269 -3.30 6.88 29.27
CA UNK A 269 -3.86 7.91 28.53
C UNK A 269 -3.05 9.15 28.63
N UNK A 270 -2.65 9.31 29.69
CA UNK A 270 -1.82 10.41 29.91
C UNK A 270 -0.49 10.23 29.22
N UNK A 271 -0.17 9.14 29.34
CA UNK A 271 1.09 8.83 28.70
C UNK A 271 0.98 8.82 27.18
N UNK A 272 -0.09 8.42 26.88
CA UNK A 272 -0.34 8.46 25.50
C UNK A 272 -0.56 9.87 25.04
N UNK A 273 -1.10 10.47 25.82
CA UNK A 273 -1.34 11.82 25.57
C UNK A 273 -0.08 12.63 25.57
N UNK A 274 0.67 12.22 26.34
CA UNK A 274 1.93 12.84 26.42
C UNK A 274 2.81 12.46 25.26
N UNK A 275 2.60 11.41 25.02
CA UNK A 275 3.31 10.94 23.91
C UNK A 275 2.79 11.51 22.63
N UNK A 276 1.70 11.74 22.64
CA UNK A 276 1.09 12.28 21.54
C UNK A 276 1.34 13.74 21.40
N ARG A 277 1.48 14.43 22.40
CA ARG A 277 1.79 15.87 22.39
C ARG A 277 3.26 16.18 22.00
N ASN A 278 4.13 15.34 22.32
CA ASN A 278 5.56 15.58 22.13
C ASN A 278 6.19 14.75 20.98
N SER A 279 5.40 14.04 20.20
CA SER A 279 5.94 13.23 19.12
C SER A 279 5.26 13.54 17.78
N GLY A 280 6.08 13.67 16.77
CA GLY A 280 5.65 13.57 15.41
C GLY A 280 4.90 14.76 14.82
N ARG A 281 5.54 15.89 14.66
CA ARG A 281 4.98 16.96 13.82
C ARG A 281 4.86 16.47 12.37
N GLY A 282 3.93 17.04 11.63
CA GLY A 282 3.74 16.54 10.26
C GLY A 282 2.86 17.43 9.39
N LEU A 283 2.35 16.81 8.33
CA LEU A 283 1.47 17.43 7.35
C LEU A 283 0.33 16.45 7.04
N LEU A 284 -0.90 16.89 7.20
CA LEU A 284 -2.07 16.14 6.75
C LEU A 284 -2.44 16.65 5.35
N PHE A 285 -2.39 15.77 4.37
CA PHE A 285 -2.82 16.06 3.00
C PHE A 285 -4.24 15.53 2.83
N THR A 286 -5.14 16.39 2.39
CA THR A 286 -6.49 16.00 2.01
C THR A 286 -6.72 16.29 0.54
N GLY A 287 -7.68 15.58 -0.08
CA GLY A 287 -7.97 15.80 -1.49
C GLY A 287 -9.32 15.25 -1.92
N ASN A 288 -9.86 15.86 -2.96
CA ASN A 288 -11.06 15.40 -3.66
C ASN A 288 -10.82 15.56 -5.16
N HIS A 289 -11.42 14.72 -5.98
CA HIS A 289 -11.39 14.94 -7.43
C HIS A 289 -12.02 16.29 -7.77
N ALA A 290 -11.36 17.05 -8.63
CA ALA A 290 -11.84 18.35 -9.08
C ALA A 290 -13.09 18.17 -9.96
N GLU A 291 -14.05 19.09 -9.85
CA GLU A 291 -15.26 19.06 -10.69
C GLU A 291 -14.94 19.26 -12.17
N HIS A 292 -13.87 20.00 -12.46
CA HIS A 292 -13.42 20.25 -13.81
C HIS A 292 -11.92 20.02 -13.87
N GLY A 293 -11.44 19.43 -14.97
CA GLY A 293 -10.01 19.16 -15.11
C GLY A 293 -9.72 18.13 -16.18
N SER A 294 -8.52 17.57 -16.11
CA SER A 294 -8.01 16.66 -17.12
C SER A 294 -8.58 15.24 -16.96
N HIS A 295 -8.81 14.59 -18.09
CA HIS A 295 -9.03 13.14 -18.18
C HIS A 295 -7.82 12.44 -18.80
N ALA A 296 -6.76 13.20 -19.09
CA ALA A 296 -5.55 12.63 -19.71
C ALA A 296 -4.70 11.92 -18.65
N ALA A 297 -4.56 10.62 -18.80
CA ALA A 297 -3.74 9.81 -17.92
C ALA A 297 -2.38 9.54 -18.56
N SER A 298 -1.36 9.39 -17.73
CA SER A 298 -0.02 9.04 -18.20
C SER A 298 0.35 7.65 -17.69
N ARG A 299 0.79 6.81 -18.62
CA ARG A 299 1.31 5.47 -18.34
C ARG A 299 2.80 5.48 -18.00
N VAL A 300 3.43 6.65 -18.08
CA VAL A 300 4.89 6.77 -17.97
C VAL A 300 5.24 7.42 -16.63
N GLY A 301 6.23 6.88 -15.98
CA GLY A 301 6.82 7.47 -14.78
C GLY A 301 7.67 8.69 -15.11
N GLY A 302 8.26 9.29 -14.09
CA GLY A 302 9.10 10.47 -14.27
C GLY A 302 10.35 10.21 -15.10
N ASN A 303 10.89 11.27 -15.64
CA ASN A 303 12.08 11.22 -16.51
C ASN A 303 13.38 11.03 -15.72
N PHE A 304 13.36 11.31 -14.42
CA PHE A 304 14.53 11.13 -13.57
C PHE A 304 14.66 9.69 -13.12
N SER A 305 15.90 9.20 -13.05
CA SER A 305 16.20 7.86 -12.55
C SER A 305 17.46 7.92 -11.69
N VAL A 306 17.53 7.04 -10.69
CA VAL A 306 18.75 6.84 -9.89
C VAL A 306 19.59 5.81 -10.66
N PRO A 307 20.66 6.24 -11.35
CA PRO A 307 21.34 5.37 -12.32
C PRO A 307 22.10 4.21 -11.68
N VAL A 308 22.64 4.41 -10.48
CA VAL A 308 23.45 3.39 -9.81
C VAL A 308 23.04 3.29 -8.33
N GLN A 309 23.24 2.09 -7.78
CA GLN A 309 23.05 1.85 -6.35
C GLN A 309 24.33 2.26 -5.63
N PRO A 310 24.29 3.26 -4.73
CA PRO A 310 25.49 3.66 -3.99
C PRO A 310 25.98 2.53 -3.07
N PRO A 311 27.26 2.46 -2.74
CA PRO A 311 27.77 1.45 -1.82
C PRO A 311 27.39 1.71 -0.35
N PHE A 312 26.66 2.78 -0.08
CA PHE A 312 26.20 3.14 1.26
C PHE A 312 24.77 3.68 1.18
N ASN A 313 24.08 3.71 2.32
CA ASN A 313 22.73 4.28 2.42
C ASN A 313 22.82 5.81 2.37
N VAL A 314 22.33 6.40 1.28
CA VAL A 314 22.24 7.86 1.11
C VAL A 314 21.19 8.44 2.06
N LEU A 315 20.14 7.67 2.37
CA LEU A 315 19.04 8.10 3.23
C LEU A 315 19.43 7.94 4.72
N ASN A 316 20.54 8.56 5.10
CA ASN A 316 21.05 8.54 6.48
C ASN A 316 20.39 9.64 7.32
N TRP A 317 20.61 9.61 8.63
CA TRP A 317 19.96 10.51 9.59
C TRP A 317 20.17 11.99 9.27
N PRO A 318 21.39 12.49 9.00
CA PRO A 318 21.55 13.91 8.67
C PRO A 318 20.82 14.34 7.40
N PHE A 319 20.91 13.50 6.34
CA PHE A 319 20.22 13.79 5.08
C PHE A 319 18.71 13.84 5.29
N LEU A 320 18.15 12.83 5.98
CA LEU A 320 16.72 12.75 6.23
C LEU A 320 16.22 13.90 7.09
N THR A 321 16.99 14.31 8.09
CA THR A 321 16.65 15.46 8.94
C THR A 321 16.54 16.75 8.10
N ALA A 322 17.54 16.99 7.27
CA ALA A 322 17.56 18.18 6.40
C ALA A 322 16.42 18.11 5.37
N PHE A 323 16.22 16.95 4.75
CA PHE A 323 15.15 16.72 3.78
C PHE A 323 13.77 16.95 4.41
N ASN A 324 13.53 16.38 5.59
CA ASN A 324 12.25 16.51 6.29
C ASN A 324 11.96 17.97 6.64
N ALA A 325 12.97 18.69 7.10
CA ALA A 325 12.82 20.12 7.41
C ALA A 325 12.45 20.93 6.16
N ALA A 326 13.17 20.70 5.06
CA ALA A 326 12.92 21.40 3.79
C ALA A 326 11.54 21.02 3.21
N TYR A 327 11.19 19.72 3.23
CA TYR A 327 9.90 19.21 2.74
C TYR A 327 8.75 19.84 3.51
N ARG A 328 8.84 19.83 4.85
CA ARG A 328 7.81 20.42 5.70
C ARG A 328 7.70 21.92 5.45
N TRP A 329 8.84 22.64 5.40
CA TRP A 329 8.87 24.09 5.15
C TRP A 329 8.19 24.45 3.83
N ARG A 330 8.52 23.70 2.76
CA ARG A 330 7.94 23.92 1.43
C ARG A 330 6.43 23.63 1.41
N LYS A 331 6.05 22.47 1.96
CA LYS A 331 4.65 21.99 1.88
C LYS A 331 3.73 22.69 2.88
N SER A 332 4.23 23.14 4.02
CA SER A 332 3.41 23.87 5.02
C SER A 332 2.90 25.22 4.51
N ARG A 333 3.42 25.70 3.40
CA ARG A 333 2.94 26.92 2.75
C ARG A 333 1.74 26.68 1.83
N ALA A 334 1.45 25.44 1.50
CA ALA A 334 0.33 25.05 0.62
C ALA A 334 -0.95 24.81 1.42
N THR A 335 -1.29 25.77 2.30
CA THR A 335 -2.46 25.65 3.20
C THR A 335 -3.78 26.01 2.51
N VAL A 336 -3.71 26.68 1.36
CA VAL A 336 -4.90 26.99 0.55
C VAL A 336 -5.15 25.84 -0.42
N PRO A 337 -6.39 25.41 -0.60
CA PRO A 337 -6.69 24.36 -1.59
C PRO A 337 -6.20 24.77 -2.98
N ARG A 338 -5.60 23.81 -3.68
CA ARG A 338 -5.11 24.05 -5.05
C ARG A 338 -5.41 22.82 -5.92
N GLN A 339 -5.67 23.05 -7.18
CA GLN A 339 -5.86 21.98 -8.14
C GLN A 339 -4.49 21.50 -8.65
N ALA A 340 -4.28 20.21 -8.67
CA ALA A 340 -3.03 19.58 -9.09
C ALA A 340 -3.34 18.27 -9.82
N GLY A 341 -2.43 17.84 -10.68
CA GLY A 341 -2.57 16.58 -11.39
C GLY A 341 -2.51 15.37 -10.45
N TYR A 342 -3.29 14.34 -10.77
CA TYR A 342 -3.47 13.15 -9.94
C TYR A 342 -2.15 12.43 -9.60
N GLN A 343 -1.20 12.43 -10.54
CA GLN A 343 0.06 11.70 -10.34
C GLN A 343 0.85 12.22 -9.14
N GLY A 344 0.95 13.56 -9.02
CA GLY A 344 1.68 14.17 -7.90
C GLY A 344 1.02 13.89 -6.56
N PHE A 345 -0.30 13.79 -6.56
CA PHE A 345 -1.06 13.49 -5.34
C PHE A 345 -0.97 12.00 -4.97
N PHE A 346 -1.31 11.09 -5.90
CA PHE A 346 -1.39 9.66 -5.59
C PHE A 346 -0.03 8.97 -5.64
N PHE A 347 0.83 9.32 -6.59
CA PHE A 347 2.04 8.57 -6.95
C PHE A 347 3.30 9.43 -6.90
N PRO A 348 3.57 10.13 -5.80
CA PRO A 348 4.66 11.12 -5.78
C PRO A 348 6.04 10.49 -6.04
N LEU A 349 6.22 9.22 -5.69
CA LEU A 349 7.52 8.54 -5.89
C LEU A 349 7.67 7.96 -7.31
N ASP A 350 6.59 7.86 -8.07
CA ASP A 350 6.68 7.44 -9.49
C ASP A 350 7.40 8.48 -10.35
N GLY A 351 7.57 9.71 -9.85
CA GLY A 351 8.31 10.76 -10.52
C GLY A 351 9.82 10.51 -10.61
N VAL A 352 10.35 9.58 -9.81
CA VAL A 352 11.78 9.22 -9.83
C VAL A 352 11.90 7.70 -9.97
N ARG A 353 12.40 7.24 -11.11
CA ARG A 353 12.61 5.80 -11.34
C ARG A 353 13.80 5.31 -10.52
N ASP A 354 13.71 4.07 -10.06
CA ASP A 354 14.80 3.38 -9.34
C ASP A 354 15.24 4.09 -8.05
N TRP A 355 14.33 4.87 -7.42
CA TRP A 355 14.66 5.59 -6.18
C TRP A 355 15.02 4.63 -5.04
N ASN A 356 14.57 3.37 -5.11
CA ASN A 356 14.90 2.33 -4.15
C ASN A 356 16.42 2.07 -4.05
N ARG A 357 17.18 2.38 -5.11
CA ARG A 357 18.65 2.26 -5.09
C ARG A 357 19.32 3.17 -4.05
N LEU A 358 18.63 4.25 -3.64
CA LEU A 358 19.18 5.18 -2.63
C LEU A 358 19.40 4.53 -1.26
N TYR A 359 18.73 3.39 -0.98
CA TYR A 359 18.94 2.64 0.26
C TYR A 359 20.27 1.87 0.29
N GLY A 360 20.96 1.80 -0.86
CA GLY A 360 22.26 1.12 -0.93
C GLY A 360 22.13 -0.40 -0.82
N PRO A 361 23.25 -1.08 -0.48
CA PRO A 361 23.27 -2.57 -0.51
C PRO A 361 22.36 -3.26 0.50
N LYS A 362 21.94 -2.56 1.55
CA LYS A 362 21.02 -3.14 2.55
C LYS A 362 19.56 -3.18 2.07
N GLY A 363 19.25 -2.41 1.02
CA GLY A 363 17.90 -2.34 0.48
C GLY A 363 16.92 -1.66 1.42
N LEU A 364 15.64 -1.88 1.14
CA LEU A 364 14.50 -1.29 1.87
C LEU A 364 13.55 -2.40 2.29
N PHE A 365 13.15 -2.36 3.55
CA PHE A 365 12.15 -3.24 4.11
C PHE A 365 11.05 -2.39 4.74
N GLN A 366 9.80 -2.75 4.50
CA GLN A 366 8.65 -2.07 5.09
C GLN A 366 7.87 -3.05 5.97
N HIS A 367 7.58 -2.63 7.18
CA HIS A 367 6.71 -3.36 8.10
C HIS A 367 5.35 -2.64 8.16
N GLN A 368 4.26 -3.39 7.96
CA GLN A 368 2.89 -2.90 8.05
C GLN A 368 2.14 -3.59 9.17
#